data_e46bc9c54d157f307d93cfb1f7696adf
#
_entry.id   e46bc9c54d157f307d93cfb1f7696adf
#
_cell.length_a   1.000
_cell.length_b   1.000
_cell.length_c   1.000
_cell.angle_alpha   90.00
_cell.angle_beta   90.00
_cell.angle_gamma   90.00
#
_symmetry.space_group_name_H-M   'P 1'
#
loop_
_entity.id
_entity.type
_entity.pdbx_description
1 polymer ?
#
loop_
_entity_poly.entity_id
_entity_poly.type
_entity_poly.pdbx_seq_one_letter_code
_entity_poly.pdbx_strand_id
1 'polypeptide(L)'
;PLTRQSVMEGRTLAIAAFNTKLDDDFEILSDDPEERAAIEQGMRDTEARIEGDMDPYRSASQMDTDEIVQTGELRGWLEMFAEAAHQSSGTRRTKNPRIWSLHDLAALTEVRG
;
A
#
# COMPACT_ATOMS: atom_id res chain seq x y z
N PRO A 1 12.18 -4.90 12.23
CA PRO A 1 11.11 -5.54 11.46
C PRO A 1 10.66 -4.59 10.35
N LEU A 2 10.53 -5.10 9.12
CA LEU A 2 10.01 -4.32 8.00
C LEU A 2 8.47 -4.21 8.11
N THR A 3 7.92 -3.06 7.74
CA THR A 3 6.50 -2.90 7.55
C THR A 3 6.05 -3.79 6.40
N ARG A 4 4.91 -4.47 6.57
CA ARG A 4 4.25 -5.22 5.51
C ARG A 4 2.99 -4.47 5.11
N GLN A 5 2.77 -4.28 3.83
CA GLN A 5 1.65 -3.49 3.33
C GLN A 5 0.90 -4.27 2.24
N SER A 6 -0.40 -4.40 2.39
CA SER A 6 -1.30 -4.97 1.38
C SER A 6 -2.71 -4.40 1.59
N VAL A 7 -3.54 -4.53 0.57
CA VAL A 7 -4.97 -4.19 0.65
C VAL A 7 -5.70 -5.18 1.56
N MET A 8 -5.25 -6.44 1.57
CA MET A 8 -5.87 -7.52 2.34
C MET A 8 -4.81 -8.55 2.70
N GLU A 9 -4.95 -9.21 3.85
CA GLU A 9 -4.10 -10.31 4.25
C GLU A 9 -4.21 -11.49 3.27
N GLY A 10 -3.09 -12.18 2.99
CA GLY A 10 -3.03 -13.23 1.99
C GLY A 10 -4.05 -14.33 2.19
N ARG A 11 -4.22 -14.81 3.43
CA ARG A 11 -5.22 -15.82 3.79
C ARG A 11 -6.66 -15.34 3.53
N THR A 12 -6.97 -14.12 3.90
CA THR A 12 -8.30 -13.52 3.68
C THR A 12 -8.61 -13.41 2.19
N LEU A 13 -7.62 -13.03 1.38
CA LEU A 13 -7.79 -12.98 -0.07
C LEU A 13 -7.93 -14.37 -0.69
N ALA A 14 -7.19 -15.37 -0.21
CA ALA A 14 -7.34 -16.76 -0.65
C ALA A 14 -8.76 -17.28 -0.37
N ILE A 15 -9.29 -17.05 0.83
CA ILE A 15 -10.67 -17.40 1.18
C ILE A 15 -11.66 -16.69 0.26
N ALA A 16 -11.49 -15.38 0.03
CA ALA A 16 -12.37 -14.63 -0.85
C ALA A 16 -12.34 -15.13 -2.31
N ALA A 17 -11.16 -15.49 -2.82
CA ALA A 17 -10.99 -16.01 -4.17
C ALA A 17 -11.63 -17.40 -4.39
N PHE A 18 -11.67 -18.21 -3.34
CA PHE A 18 -12.20 -19.58 -3.37
C PHE A 18 -13.53 -19.73 -2.62
N ASN A 19 -14.22 -18.65 -2.26
CA ASN A 19 -15.41 -18.63 -1.42
C ASN A 19 -16.53 -19.56 -1.92
N THR A 20 -16.69 -19.72 -3.24
CA THR A 20 -17.71 -20.61 -3.83
C THR A 20 -17.39 -22.10 -3.67
N LYS A 21 -16.19 -22.42 -3.24
CA LYS A 21 -15.69 -23.78 -2.99
C LYS A 21 -15.60 -24.11 -1.50
N LEU A 22 -15.95 -23.15 -0.64
CA LEU A 22 -15.89 -23.23 0.81
C LEU A 22 -17.29 -23.15 1.41
N ASP A 23 -17.48 -23.75 2.58
CA ASP A 23 -18.68 -23.59 3.40
C ASP A 23 -18.62 -22.34 4.32
N ASP A 24 -19.61 -22.17 5.19
CA ASP A 24 -19.70 -21.05 6.11
C ASP A 24 -18.60 -21.06 7.19
N ASP A 25 -17.96 -22.20 7.41
CA ASP A 25 -16.83 -22.39 8.34
C ASP A 25 -15.46 -22.30 7.61
N PHE A 26 -15.48 -21.98 6.31
CA PHE A 26 -14.31 -21.90 5.40
C PHE A 26 -13.64 -23.26 5.14
N GLU A 27 -14.38 -24.36 5.27
CA GLU A 27 -13.93 -25.70 4.91
C GLU A 27 -14.30 -26.00 3.44
N ILE A 28 -13.47 -26.82 2.79
CA ILE A 28 -13.68 -27.13 1.36
C ILE A 28 -14.89 -28.05 1.21
N LEU A 29 -15.85 -27.63 0.39
CA LEU A 29 -17.12 -28.34 0.15
C LEU A 29 -16.97 -29.68 -0.59
N SER A 30 -15.96 -29.83 -1.44
CA SER A 30 -15.78 -31.02 -2.25
C SER A 30 -15.31 -32.22 -1.42
N ASP A 31 -15.93 -33.38 -1.63
CA ASP A 31 -15.52 -34.67 -1.06
C ASP A 31 -14.48 -35.38 -1.95
N ASP A 32 -14.25 -34.89 -3.18
CA ASP A 32 -13.25 -35.45 -4.08
C ASP A 32 -11.83 -35.10 -3.63
N PRO A 33 -10.97 -36.09 -3.34
CA PRO A 33 -9.62 -35.85 -2.87
C PRO A 33 -8.75 -35.04 -3.85
N GLU A 34 -8.94 -35.24 -5.17
CA GLU A 34 -8.16 -34.53 -6.19
C GLU A 34 -8.59 -33.07 -6.26
N GLU A 35 -9.90 -32.81 -6.23
CA GLU A 35 -10.43 -31.44 -6.21
C GLU A 35 -10.05 -30.69 -4.92
N ARG A 36 -10.14 -31.36 -3.76
CA ARG A 36 -9.68 -30.76 -2.48
C ARG A 36 -8.22 -30.35 -2.54
N ALA A 37 -7.35 -31.22 -3.01
CA ALA A 37 -5.92 -30.94 -3.12
C ALA A 37 -5.65 -29.78 -4.08
N ALA A 38 -6.38 -29.68 -5.18
CA ALA A 38 -6.26 -28.58 -6.13
C ALA A 38 -6.69 -27.23 -5.52
N ILE A 39 -7.80 -27.22 -4.77
CA ILE A 39 -8.30 -26.01 -4.07
C ILE A 39 -7.30 -25.58 -3.00
N GLU A 40 -6.83 -26.49 -2.15
CA GLU A 40 -5.83 -26.18 -1.12
C GLU A 40 -4.54 -25.64 -1.72
N GLN A 41 -4.08 -26.20 -2.84
CA GLN A 41 -2.89 -25.69 -3.51
C GLN A 41 -3.13 -24.30 -4.06
N GLY A 42 -4.26 -24.05 -4.71
CA GLY A 42 -4.64 -22.75 -5.23
C GLY A 42 -4.75 -21.68 -4.14
N MET A 43 -5.27 -22.03 -2.97
CA MET A 43 -5.31 -21.14 -1.81
C MET A 43 -3.90 -20.81 -1.28
N ARG A 44 -3.04 -21.82 -1.14
CA ARG A 44 -1.63 -21.62 -0.75
C ARG A 44 -0.87 -20.75 -1.74
N ASP A 45 -1.05 -20.97 -3.03
CA ASP A 45 -0.38 -20.17 -4.08
C ASP A 45 -0.85 -18.71 -4.07
N THR A 46 -2.15 -18.48 -3.81
CA THR A 46 -2.71 -17.14 -3.67
C THR A 46 -2.14 -16.43 -2.45
N GLU A 47 -2.11 -17.10 -1.30
CA GLU A 47 -1.53 -16.57 -0.06
C GLU A 47 -0.05 -16.22 -0.25
N ALA A 48 0.74 -17.13 -0.80
CA ALA A 48 2.17 -16.92 -1.05
C ALA A 48 2.44 -15.76 -2.02
N ARG A 49 1.62 -15.60 -3.06
CA ARG A 49 1.72 -14.47 -3.99
C ARG A 49 1.48 -13.14 -3.28
N ILE A 50 0.42 -13.04 -2.48
CA ILE A 50 0.11 -11.81 -1.74
C ILE A 50 1.18 -11.52 -0.70
N GLU A 51 1.69 -12.52 -0.02
CA GLU A 51 2.81 -12.35 0.92
C GLU A 51 4.06 -11.80 0.24
N GLY A 52 4.37 -12.26 -0.97
CA GLY A 52 5.45 -11.70 -1.78
C GLY A 52 5.20 -10.24 -2.20
N ASP A 53 3.94 -9.88 -2.45
CA ASP A 53 3.55 -8.52 -2.83
C ASP A 53 3.52 -7.54 -1.64
N MET A 54 3.54 -8.05 -0.40
CA MET A 54 3.60 -7.24 0.83
C MET A 54 4.98 -6.62 1.12
N ASP A 55 5.99 -6.89 0.31
CA ASP A 55 7.31 -6.30 0.48
C ASP A 55 7.25 -4.78 0.22
N PRO A 56 7.67 -3.92 1.18
CA PRO A 56 7.65 -2.47 1.03
C PRO A 56 8.50 -1.98 -0.15
N TYR A 57 9.57 -2.68 -0.50
CA TYR A 57 10.38 -2.36 -1.68
C TYR A 57 9.61 -2.52 -2.98
N ARG A 58 8.64 -3.43 -3.02
CA ARG A 58 7.79 -3.63 -4.19
C ARG A 58 6.85 -2.45 -4.39
N SER A 59 6.17 -1.99 -3.31
CA SER A 59 5.34 -0.79 -3.33
C SER A 59 6.15 0.45 -3.72
N ALA A 60 7.34 0.63 -3.17
CA ALA A 60 8.22 1.73 -3.49
C ALA A 60 8.68 1.70 -4.96
N SER A 61 8.97 0.51 -5.50
CA SER A 61 9.37 0.36 -6.92
C SER A 61 8.24 0.70 -7.90
N GLN A 62 7.00 0.63 -7.46
CA GLN A 62 5.80 1.01 -8.23
C GLN A 62 5.38 2.47 -7.99
N MET A 63 6.14 3.22 -7.20
CA MET A 63 5.85 4.62 -6.81
C MET A 63 4.55 4.77 -5.99
N ASP A 64 4.11 3.71 -5.32
CA ASP A 64 2.97 3.75 -4.40
C ASP A 64 3.34 4.42 -3.07
N THR A 65 4.63 4.46 -2.75
CA THR A 65 5.22 5.16 -1.61
C THR A 65 6.42 5.99 -2.08
N ASP A 66 6.63 7.14 -1.44
CA ASP A 66 7.71 8.06 -1.82
C ASP A 66 9.07 7.62 -1.29
N GLU A 67 9.10 7.02 -0.09
CA GLU A 67 10.35 6.63 0.56
C GLU A 67 10.14 5.48 1.55
N ILE A 68 11.18 4.68 1.74
CA ILE A 68 11.26 3.65 2.78
C ILE A 68 12.25 4.12 3.84
N VAL A 69 11.74 4.41 5.03
CA VAL A 69 12.53 4.94 6.14
C VAL A 69 12.71 3.92 7.26
N GLN A 70 13.85 3.97 7.92
CA GLN A 70 14.05 3.19 9.14
C GLN A 70 13.30 3.84 10.31
N THR A 71 12.81 3.02 11.24
CA THR A 71 12.06 3.52 12.41
C THR A 71 12.83 4.55 13.22
N GLY A 72 14.16 4.43 13.32
CA GLY A 72 15.00 5.41 14.01
C GLY A 72 15.09 6.77 13.32
N GLU A 73 14.83 6.83 12.03
CA GLU A 73 14.87 8.08 11.24
C GLU A 73 13.50 8.75 11.13
N LEU A 74 12.42 8.04 11.51
CA LEU A 74 11.05 8.48 11.34
C LEU A 74 10.79 9.88 11.92
N ARG A 75 11.37 10.18 13.07
CA ARG A 75 11.23 11.48 13.72
C ARG A 75 11.78 12.61 12.84
N GLY A 76 12.98 12.44 12.29
CA GLY A 76 13.58 13.45 11.39
C GLY A 76 12.73 13.69 10.14
N TRP A 77 12.20 12.61 9.55
CA TRP A 77 11.29 12.71 8.42
C TRP A 77 10.00 13.47 8.78
N LEU A 78 9.40 13.17 9.93
CA LEU A 78 8.19 13.86 10.40
C LEU A 78 8.46 15.36 10.68
N GLU A 79 9.60 15.70 11.28
CA GLU A 79 10.01 17.09 11.50
C GLU A 79 10.18 17.83 10.17
N MET A 80 10.84 17.23 9.19
CA MET A 80 11.00 17.79 7.85
C MET A 80 9.65 18.03 7.16
N PHE A 81 8.73 17.06 7.20
CA PHE A 81 7.39 17.21 6.63
C PHE A 81 6.56 18.27 7.35
N ALA A 82 6.66 18.35 8.68
CA ALA A 82 5.95 19.37 9.47
C ALA A 82 6.45 20.76 9.11
N GLU A 83 7.76 20.95 8.97
CA GLU A 83 8.37 22.21 8.57
C GLU A 83 7.93 22.63 7.15
N ALA A 84 8.03 21.71 6.18
CA ALA A 84 7.57 21.96 4.81
C ALA A 84 6.07 22.28 4.75
N ALA A 85 5.26 21.59 5.54
CA ALA A 85 3.82 21.86 5.65
C ALA A 85 3.55 23.24 6.24
N HIS A 86 4.29 23.66 7.27
CA HIS A 86 4.17 24.97 7.89
C HIS A 86 4.55 26.08 6.91
N GLN A 87 5.70 25.97 6.27
CA GLN A 87 6.19 26.94 5.28
C GLN A 87 5.23 27.11 4.10
N SER A 88 4.56 26.05 3.66
CA SER A 88 3.62 26.06 2.54
C SER A 88 2.16 26.34 2.93
N SER A 89 1.86 26.59 4.20
CA SER A 89 0.48 26.71 4.70
C SER A 89 -0.31 27.86 4.05
N GLY A 90 0.33 28.98 3.78
CA GLY A 90 -0.28 30.13 3.12
C GLY A 90 -0.69 29.86 1.67
N THR A 91 0.12 29.09 0.95
CA THR A 91 -0.09 28.78 -0.48
C THR A 91 -1.09 27.65 -0.67
N ARG A 92 -1.19 26.71 0.27
CA ARG A 92 -2.15 25.60 0.23
C ARG A 92 -3.61 26.05 0.37
N ARG A 93 -3.86 27.20 0.94
CA ARG A 93 -5.22 27.75 1.07
C ARG A 93 -5.81 28.21 -0.25
N THR A 94 -4.99 28.50 -1.23
CA THR A 94 -5.41 29.08 -2.50
C THR A 94 -5.67 28.04 -3.58
N LYS A 95 -5.00 26.87 -3.50
CA LYS A 95 -5.13 25.83 -4.52
C LYS A 95 -4.76 24.44 -3.98
N ASN A 96 -5.46 23.40 -4.46
CA ASN A 96 -5.09 22.02 -4.16
C ASN A 96 -3.70 21.70 -4.75
N PRO A 97 -2.71 21.27 -3.94
CA PRO A 97 -1.32 21.04 -4.38
C PRO A 97 -1.19 20.03 -5.52
N ARG A 98 -2.14 19.09 -5.65
CA ARG A 98 -2.14 18.07 -6.71
C ARG A 98 -2.40 18.61 -8.11
N ILE A 99 -2.92 19.82 -8.22
CA ILE A 99 -3.24 20.47 -9.50
C ILE A 99 -2.36 21.68 -9.78
N TRP A 100 -1.23 21.77 -9.14
CA TRP A 100 -0.28 22.86 -9.38
C TRP A 100 0.49 22.60 -10.67
N SER A 101 0.44 23.58 -11.58
CA SER A 101 1.25 23.59 -12.79
C SER A 101 2.66 24.15 -12.47
N LEU A 102 3.59 23.97 -13.41
CA LEU A 102 4.90 24.63 -13.33
C LEU A 102 4.77 26.15 -13.23
N HIS A 103 3.73 26.74 -13.83
CA HIS A 103 3.45 28.15 -13.76
C HIS A 103 3.06 28.61 -12.34
N ASP A 104 2.23 27.82 -11.65
CA ASP A 104 1.88 28.09 -10.26
C ASP A 104 3.12 28.02 -9.35
N LEU A 105 4.01 27.06 -9.60
CA LEU A 105 5.27 26.91 -8.87
C LEU A 105 6.23 28.10 -9.12
N ALA A 106 6.32 28.57 -10.37
CA ALA A 106 7.11 29.76 -10.70
C ALA A 106 6.61 31.01 -9.97
N ALA A 107 5.30 31.23 -9.91
CA ALA A 107 4.70 32.33 -9.18
C ALA A 107 5.02 32.32 -7.67
N LEU A 108 5.19 31.11 -7.07
CA LEU A 108 5.60 30.99 -5.67
C LEU A 108 7.06 31.44 -5.42
N THR A 109 7.94 31.26 -6.40
CA THR A 109 9.34 31.71 -6.28
C THR A 109 9.48 33.22 -6.42
N GLU A 110 8.62 33.86 -7.21
CA GLU A 110 8.59 35.33 -7.35
C GLU A 110 8.11 36.04 -6.09
N VAL A 111 7.19 35.44 -5.33
CA VAL A 111 6.68 36.00 -4.05
C VAL A 111 7.73 35.94 -2.91
N ARG A 112 8.74 35.08 -3.05
CA ARG A 112 9.84 34.95 -2.07
C ARG A 112 11.06 35.84 -2.35
N GLY A 113 11.10 36.47 -3.49
CA GLY A 113 12.11 37.48 -3.84
C GLY A 113 11.73 38.82 -3.29
#